data_90222e25a426d54f8dcc16c59b870c52
#
_entry.id   90222e25a426d54f8dcc16c59b870c52
#
_cell.length_a   1.000
_cell.length_b   1.000
_cell.length_c   1.000
_cell.angle_alpha   90.00
_cell.angle_beta   90.00
_cell.angle_gamma   90.00
#
_symmetry.space_group_name_H-M   'P 1'
#
loop_
_entity.id
_entity.type
_entity.pdbx_description
1 polymer ?
#
loop_
_entity_poly.entity_id
_entity_poly.type
_entity_poly.pdbx_seq_one_letter_code
_entity_poly.pdbx_strand_id
1 'polypeptide(L)'
;MLKALNLKHSFDYLLFEDINLEVRPKEKIAIVGSSGSGKSTLLHILSTFLKPQKGEVFIDGENIYSLKEKELIEIRRKKIGIIFQFHYLFNTFTALENLQAAALLAGTEVDMGLLERLKIKDVINQNIQTLSGGQQQRVSIARVLTKRPKIIFADEPTGNLDKQNAYEVIDALFEYCNENTASLITVTHDYEIARKFHRVYELKNKRLVPWE
;
A
#
# COMPACT_ATOMS: atom_id res chain seq x y z
N MET A 1 10.18 -7.37 10.53
CA MET A 1 9.31 -7.12 9.38
C MET A 1 9.81 -5.97 8.53
N LEU A 2 9.49 -4.69 8.80
CA LEU A 2 10.09 -3.55 8.06
C LEU A 2 10.80 -2.62 9.03
N LYS A 3 12.00 -2.16 8.65
CA LYS A 3 12.76 -1.14 9.38
C LYS A 3 13.40 -0.18 8.40
N ALA A 4 13.17 1.10 8.61
CA ALA A 4 13.81 2.19 7.86
C ALA A 4 14.71 2.97 8.80
N LEU A 5 15.93 3.28 8.36
CA LEU A 5 16.95 3.95 9.16
C LEU A 5 17.51 5.16 8.41
N ASN A 6 17.44 6.32 9.05
CA ASN A 6 18.06 7.59 8.64
C ASN A 6 17.78 7.94 7.17
N LEU A 7 16.54 7.71 6.70
CA LEU A 7 16.18 7.99 5.31
C LEU A 7 16.24 9.50 5.06
N LYS A 8 16.82 9.83 3.91
CA LYS A 8 16.84 11.18 3.35
C LYS A 8 16.53 11.13 1.87
N HIS A 9 15.71 12.06 1.40
CA HIS A 9 15.43 12.24 -0.02
C HIS A 9 15.17 13.70 -0.36
N SER A 10 15.64 14.08 -1.55
CA SER A 10 15.44 15.41 -2.16
C SER A 10 15.17 15.22 -3.63
N PHE A 11 14.39 16.11 -4.20
CA PHE A 11 14.38 16.42 -5.63
C PHE A 11 15.14 17.76 -5.81
N ASP A 12 14.52 18.78 -6.34
CA ASP A 12 15.11 20.12 -6.39
C ASP A 12 15.23 20.77 -5.01
N TYR A 13 14.50 20.25 -4.02
CA TYR A 13 14.52 20.68 -2.63
C TYR A 13 14.43 19.46 -1.69
N LEU A 14 14.88 19.66 -0.44
CA LEU A 14 14.84 18.62 0.59
C LEU A 14 13.38 18.29 0.94
N LEU A 15 12.95 17.06 0.70
CA LEU A 15 11.64 16.55 1.11
C LEU A 15 11.62 16.13 2.57
N PHE A 16 12.57 15.27 2.95
CA PHE A 16 12.70 14.79 4.33
C PHE A 16 14.10 14.28 4.61
N GLU A 17 14.44 14.23 5.90
CA GLU A 17 15.69 13.67 6.40
C GLU A 17 15.50 13.05 7.77
N ASP A 18 16.44 12.18 8.17
CA ASP A 18 16.47 11.46 9.45
C ASP A 18 15.16 10.70 9.75
N ILE A 19 14.52 10.16 8.70
CA ILE A 19 13.32 9.35 8.89
C ILE A 19 13.72 7.97 9.41
N ASN A 20 13.17 7.64 10.57
CA ASN A 20 13.30 6.33 11.19
C ASN A 20 11.91 5.76 11.44
N LEU A 21 11.66 4.52 10.99
CA LEU A 21 10.38 3.85 11.12
C LEU A 21 10.59 2.35 11.30
N GLU A 22 9.90 1.78 12.28
CA GLU A 22 9.82 0.34 12.47
C GLU A 22 8.37 -0.11 12.43
N VAL A 23 8.10 -1.17 11.66
CA VAL A 23 6.76 -1.77 11.49
C VAL A 23 6.82 -3.24 11.84
N ARG A 24 6.02 -3.63 12.83
CA ARG A 24 5.91 -5.01 13.33
C ARG A 24 4.88 -5.82 12.54
N PRO A 25 4.90 -7.14 12.62
CA PRO A 25 3.84 -7.98 12.05
C PRO A 25 2.46 -7.57 12.56
N LYS A 26 1.47 -7.57 11.68
CA LYS A 26 0.06 -7.16 11.93
C LYS A 26 -0.13 -5.68 12.28
N GLU A 27 0.92 -4.90 12.31
CA GLU A 27 0.83 -3.48 12.64
C GLU A 27 0.25 -2.68 11.47
N LYS A 28 -0.57 -1.70 11.79
CA LYS A 28 -1.22 -0.79 10.84
C LYS A 28 -0.79 0.62 11.18
N ILE A 29 -0.09 1.27 10.28
CA ILE A 29 0.49 2.62 10.46
C ILE A 29 -0.08 3.55 9.42
N ALA A 30 -0.54 4.72 9.86
CA ALA A 30 -0.88 5.82 8.97
C ALA A 30 0.21 6.90 9.02
N ILE A 31 0.51 7.49 7.88
CA ILE A 31 1.37 8.67 7.74
C ILE A 31 0.53 9.78 7.14
N VAL A 32 0.31 10.83 7.92
CA VAL A 32 -0.45 12.01 7.52
C VAL A 32 0.48 13.19 7.22
N GLY A 33 -0.07 14.26 6.68
CA GLY A 33 0.65 15.52 6.41
C GLY A 33 0.07 16.26 5.22
N SER A 34 0.49 17.49 5.02
CA SER A 34 0.02 18.35 3.92
C SER A 34 0.33 17.75 2.54
N SER A 35 -0.42 18.18 1.52
CA SER A 35 -0.09 17.85 0.12
C SER A 35 1.32 18.34 -0.21
N GLY A 36 2.08 17.54 -0.96
CA GLY A 36 3.46 17.87 -1.32
C GLY A 36 4.51 17.67 -0.20
N SER A 37 4.13 17.21 1.00
CA SER A 37 5.09 16.99 2.09
C SER A 37 6.07 15.84 1.86
N GLY A 38 5.84 14.99 0.84
CA GLY A 38 6.72 13.85 0.52
C GLY A 38 6.19 12.49 1.00
N LYS A 39 4.93 12.38 1.46
CA LYS A 39 4.33 11.12 1.94
C LYS A 39 4.39 9.99 0.92
N SER A 40 3.92 10.24 -0.30
CA SER A 40 3.97 9.24 -1.40
C SER A 40 5.41 8.87 -1.75
N THR A 41 6.33 9.84 -1.74
CA THR A 41 7.76 9.59 -1.96
C THR A 41 8.34 8.69 -0.87
N LEU A 42 8.00 8.95 0.40
CA LEU A 42 8.42 8.09 1.51
C LEU A 42 7.84 6.68 1.35
N LEU A 43 6.55 6.56 1.03
CA LEU A 43 5.91 5.27 0.77
C LEU A 43 6.59 4.51 -0.37
N HIS A 44 6.92 5.19 -1.46
CA HIS A 44 7.63 4.59 -2.60
C HIS A 44 9.03 4.11 -2.22
N ILE A 45 9.73 4.82 -1.34
CA ILE A 45 11.02 4.37 -0.81
C ILE A 45 10.83 3.13 0.07
N LEU A 46 9.90 3.14 0.99
CA LEU A 46 9.62 1.98 1.86
C LEU A 46 9.18 0.75 1.07
N SER A 47 8.48 0.94 -0.05
CA SER A 47 7.95 -0.12 -0.92
C SER A 47 8.88 -0.55 -2.06
N THR A 48 10.14 -0.13 -2.06
CA THR A 48 11.16 -0.46 -3.06
C THR A 48 11.01 0.22 -4.43
N PHE A 49 10.03 1.09 -4.60
CA PHE A 49 9.75 1.73 -5.88
C PHE A 49 10.73 2.86 -6.22
N LEU A 50 11.26 3.52 -5.20
CA LEU A 50 12.24 4.60 -5.31
C LEU A 50 13.39 4.38 -4.33
N LYS A 51 14.64 4.50 -4.82
CA LYS A 51 15.81 4.39 -3.95
C LYS A 51 16.02 5.69 -3.16
N PRO A 52 16.25 5.64 -1.83
CA PRO A 52 16.58 6.83 -1.06
C PRO A 52 17.96 7.38 -1.44
N GLN A 53 18.18 8.68 -1.23
CA GLN A 53 19.51 9.28 -1.40
C GLN A 53 20.46 8.89 -0.26
N LYS A 54 19.90 8.73 0.97
CA LYS A 54 20.64 8.23 2.13
C LYS A 54 19.71 7.36 2.99
N GLY A 55 20.32 6.54 3.83
CA GLY A 55 19.61 5.63 4.71
C GLY A 55 19.33 4.27 4.09
N GLU A 56 18.71 3.41 4.86
CA GLU A 56 18.51 2.00 4.51
C GLU A 56 17.09 1.57 4.85
N VAL A 57 16.58 0.62 4.08
CA VAL A 57 15.30 -0.05 4.36
C VAL A 57 15.53 -1.55 4.41
N PHE A 58 15.08 -2.17 5.48
CA PHE A 58 15.18 -3.61 5.71
C PHE A 58 13.78 -4.23 5.69
N ILE A 59 13.64 -5.35 5.01
CA ILE A 59 12.46 -6.20 5.05
C ILE A 59 12.93 -7.58 5.50
N ASP A 60 12.36 -8.08 6.60
CA ASP A 60 12.75 -9.34 7.25
C ASP A 60 14.26 -9.44 7.53
N GLY A 61 14.90 -8.32 7.86
CA GLY A 61 16.33 -8.22 8.16
C GLY A 61 17.24 -8.04 6.96
N GLU A 62 16.72 -8.11 5.73
CA GLU A 62 17.49 -7.92 4.49
C GLU A 62 17.42 -6.46 4.03
N ASN A 63 18.57 -5.82 3.79
CA ASN A 63 18.62 -4.48 3.20
C ASN A 63 18.20 -4.55 1.73
N ILE A 64 16.99 -4.05 1.43
CA ILE A 64 16.38 -4.18 0.11
C ILE A 64 17.12 -3.44 -1.01
N TYR A 65 17.90 -2.42 -0.67
CA TYR A 65 18.65 -1.64 -1.65
C TYR A 65 20.08 -2.17 -1.92
N SER A 66 20.51 -3.19 -1.20
CA SER A 66 21.72 -3.96 -1.47
C SER A 66 21.47 -5.24 -2.29
N LEU A 67 20.20 -5.60 -2.48
CA LEU A 67 19.81 -6.80 -3.21
C LEU A 67 20.03 -6.65 -4.72
N LYS A 68 20.28 -7.79 -5.37
CA LYS A 68 20.28 -7.84 -6.84
C LYS A 68 18.85 -7.70 -7.37
N GLU A 69 18.73 -7.24 -8.60
CA GLU A 69 17.43 -6.99 -9.22
C GLU A 69 16.48 -8.21 -9.18
N LYS A 70 17.00 -9.42 -9.43
CA LYS A 70 16.20 -10.67 -9.36
C LYS A 70 15.62 -10.91 -7.98
N GLU A 71 16.38 -10.66 -6.92
CA GLU A 71 15.94 -10.83 -5.53
C GLU A 71 14.89 -9.79 -5.17
N LEU A 72 15.09 -8.55 -5.62
CA LEU A 72 14.14 -7.47 -5.41
C LEU A 72 12.81 -7.72 -6.14
N ILE A 73 12.85 -8.28 -7.36
CA ILE A 73 11.64 -8.71 -8.08
C ILE A 73 10.86 -9.77 -7.29
N GLU A 74 11.55 -10.76 -6.70
CA GLU A 74 10.90 -11.79 -5.88
C GLU A 74 10.24 -11.19 -4.62
N ILE A 75 10.88 -10.21 -3.96
CA ILE A 75 10.29 -9.49 -2.84
C ILE A 75 9.02 -8.74 -3.28
N ARG A 76 9.07 -8.00 -4.38
CA ARG A 76 7.92 -7.27 -4.95
C ARG A 76 6.79 -8.22 -5.35
N ARG A 77 7.13 -9.39 -5.86
CA ARG A 77 6.18 -10.40 -6.31
C ARG A 77 5.44 -11.06 -5.15
N LYS A 78 6.18 -11.46 -4.09
CA LYS A 78 5.67 -12.34 -3.03
C LYS A 78 5.41 -11.65 -1.69
N LYS A 79 6.19 -10.63 -1.34
CA LYS A 79 6.14 -10.05 0.01
C LYS A 79 5.42 -8.69 0.06
N ILE A 80 5.47 -7.91 -1.02
CA ILE A 80 4.99 -6.52 -1.05
C ILE A 80 3.73 -6.40 -1.89
N GLY A 81 2.71 -5.73 -1.35
CA GLY A 81 1.57 -5.21 -2.07
C GLY A 81 1.62 -3.69 -2.09
N ILE A 82 1.34 -3.07 -3.25
CA ILE A 82 1.25 -1.61 -3.37
C ILE A 82 -0.10 -1.26 -3.95
N ILE A 83 -0.87 -0.49 -3.19
CA ILE A 83 -2.13 0.13 -3.61
C ILE A 83 -1.79 1.59 -3.93
N PHE A 84 -1.98 1.99 -5.17
CA PHE A 84 -1.72 3.34 -5.63
C PHE A 84 -2.99 4.19 -5.59
N GLN A 85 -2.83 5.50 -5.53
CA GLN A 85 -3.91 6.47 -5.65
C GLN A 85 -4.66 6.32 -6.99
N PHE A 86 -3.92 6.06 -8.09
CA PHE A 86 -4.49 5.66 -9.37
C PHE A 86 -4.57 4.15 -9.46
N HIS A 87 -5.64 3.61 -10.04
CA HIS A 87 -5.94 2.19 -9.98
C HIS A 87 -4.96 1.30 -10.75
N TYR A 88 -4.34 1.82 -11.83
CA TYR A 88 -3.43 1.10 -12.74
C TYR A 88 -3.96 -0.28 -13.18
N LEU A 89 -5.26 -0.37 -13.42
CA LEU A 89 -5.91 -1.57 -13.93
C LEU A 89 -5.70 -1.70 -15.44
N PHE A 90 -5.68 -2.92 -15.93
CA PHE A 90 -5.70 -3.19 -17.36
C PHE A 90 -7.09 -2.88 -17.89
N ASN A 91 -7.26 -1.77 -18.57
CA ASN A 91 -8.56 -1.23 -18.98
C ASN A 91 -9.32 -2.10 -19.98
N THR A 92 -8.62 -2.92 -20.79
CA THR A 92 -9.21 -3.84 -21.75
C THR A 92 -9.64 -5.17 -21.14
N PHE A 93 -9.27 -5.42 -19.89
CA PHE A 93 -9.57 -6.65 -19.16
C PHE A 93 -10.83 -6.47 -18.31
N THR A 94 -11.46 -7.60 -17.98
CA THR A 94 -12.47 -7.69 -16.91
C THR A 94 -11.82 -7.51 -15.56
N ALA A 95 -12.64 -7.31 -14.53
CA ALA A 95 -12.13 -7.30 -13.15
C ALA A 95 -11.46 -8.64 -12.81
N LEU A 96 -12.06 -9.78 -13.18
CA LEU A 96 -11.49 -11.11 -12.95
C LEU A 96 -10.12 -11.29 -13.61
N GLU A 97 -9.98 -10.92 -14.87
CA GLU A 97 -8.72 -11.03 -15.60
C GLU A 97 -7.59 -10.18 -14.97
N ASN A 98 -7.93 -9.00 -14.43
CA ASN A 98 -6.98 -8.19 -13.67
C ASN A 98 -6.45 -8.92 -12.42
N LEU A 99 -7.32 -9.64 -11.70
CA LEU A 99 -6.94 -10.42 -10.53
C LEU A 99 -6.15 -11.67 -10.93
N GLN A 100 -6.60 -12.38 -11.98
CA GLN A 100 -5.94 -13.58 -12.51
C GLN A 100 -4.51 -13.30 -12.97
N ALA A 101 -4.27 -12.15 -13.62
CA ALA A 101 -2.92 -11.72 -13.99
C ALA A 101 -2.00 -11.57 -12.78
N ALA A 102 -2.50 -10.99 -11.68
CA ALA A 102 -1.73 -10.87 -10.44
C ALA A 102 -1.53 -12.21 -9.74
N ALA A 103 -2.55 -13.07 -9.72
CA ALA A 103 -2.51 -14.42 -9.17
C ALA A 103 -1.44 -15.27 -9.88
N LEU A 104 -1.46 -15.26 -11.21
CA LEU A 104 -0.50 -15.99 -12.04
C LEU A 104 0.95 -15.59 -11.73
N LEU A 105 1.21 -14.27 -11.67
CA LEU A 105 2.55 -13.76 -11.37
C LEU A 105 3.01 -14.11 -9.94
N ALA A 106 2.11 -14.14 -8.98
CA ALA A 106 2.42 -14.46 -7.59
C ALA A 106 2.43 -15.96 -7.28
N GLY A 107 1.89 -16.80 -8.18
CA GLY A 107 1.69 -18.23 -7.92
C GLY A 107 0.58 -18.48 -6.90
N THR A 108 -0.49 -17.69 -6.94
CA THR A 108 -1.65 -17.77 -6.04
C THR A 108 -2.94 -17.97 -6.85
N GLU A 109 -4.05 -18.06 -6.17
CA GLU A 109 -5.39 -18.13 -6.77
C GLU A 109 -6.25 -16.95 -6.31
N VAL A 110 -7.26 -16.61 -7.11
CA VAL A 110 -8.24 -15.59 -6.76
C VAL A 110 -9.15 -16.13 -5.65
N ASP A 111 -9.23 -15.42 -4.54
CA ASP A 111 -10.04 -15.79 -3.38
C ASP A 111 -11.44 -15.19 -3.50
N MET A 112 -12.46 -16.05 -3.59
CA MET A 112 -13.85 -15.62 -3.70
C MET A 112 -14.36 -14.91 -2.44
N GLY A 113 -13.87 -15.28 -1.26
CA GLY A 113 -14.18 -14.60 0.01
C GLY A 113 -13.67 -13.15 0.02
N LEU A 114 -12.51 -12.91 -0.59
CA LEU A 114 -11.98 -11.56 -0.77
C LEU A 114 -12.90 -10.70 -1.67
N LEU A 115 -13.48 -11.29 -2.72
CA LEU A 115 -14.39 -10.58 -3.63
C LEU A 115 -15.69 -10.18 -2.93
N GLU A 116 -16.22 -11.05 -2.09
CA GLU A 116 -17.40 -10.75 -1.26
C GLU A 116 -17.13 -9.62 -0.27
N ARG A 117 -16.01 -9.70 0.45
CA ARG A 117 -15.57 -8.70 1.43
C ARG A 117 -15.38 -7.32 0.81
N LEU A 118 -14.81 -7.27 -0.39
CA LEU A 118 -14.64 -6.03 -1.15
C LEU A 118 -15.89 -5.64 -1.96
N LYS A 119 -16.99 -6.41 -1.89
CA LYS A 119 -18.26 -6.13 -2.60
C LYS A 119 -18.09 -5.94 -4.11
N ILE A 120 -17.25 -6.78 -4.72
CA ILE A 120 -16.98 -6.75 -6.17
C ILE A 120 -17.37 -8.05 -6.88
N LYS A 121 -17.95 -9.02 -6.18
CA LYS A 121 -18.33 -10.33 -6.75
C LYS A 121 -19.28 -10.19 -7.92
N ASP A 122 -20.28 -9.31 -7.82
CA ASP A 122 -21.32 -9.13 -8.84
C ASP A 122 -20.79 -8.44 -10.11
N VAL A 123 -19.69 -7.73 -10.02
CA VAL A 123 -19.07 -7.00 -11.13
C VAL A 123 -17.79 -7.66 -11.65
N ILE A 124 -17.43 -8.83 -11.13
CA ILE A 124 -16.13 -9.46 -11.39
C ILE A 124 -15.90 -9.80 -12.88
N ASN A 125 -16.98 -10.08 -13.62
CA ASN A 125 -16.93 -10.39 -15.05
C ASN A 125 -17.11 -9.15 -15.95
N GLN A 126 -17.28 -7.96 -15.36
CA GLN A 126 -17.45 -6.73 -16.13
C GLN A 126 -16.09 -6.16 -16.54
N ASN A 127 -16.07 -5.46 -17.67
CA ASN A 127 -14.89 -4.73 -18.11
C ASN A 127 -14.62 -3.55 -17.19
N ILE A 128 -13.34 -3.28 -16.89
CA ILE A 128 -12.91 -2.20 -15.98
C ILE A 128 -13.50 -0.84 -16.37
N GLN A 129 -13.60 -0.55 -17.67
CA GLN A 129 -14.11 0.74 -18.14
C GLN A 129 -15.61 0.98 -17.82
N THR A 130 -16.37 -0.08 -17.56
CA THR A 130 -17.80 0.02 -17.22
C THR A 130 -18.03 0.17 -15.70
N LEU A 131 -17.00 0.00 -14.90
CA LEU A 131 -17.07 0.08 -13.45
C LEU A 131 -17.02 1.53 -12.96
N SER A 132 -17.75 1.81 -11.87
CA SER A 132 -17.60 3.08 -11.14
C SER A 132 -16.19 3.23 -10.56
N GLY A 133 -15.74 4.46 -10.28
CA GLY A 133 -14.43 4.70 -9.68
C GLY A 133 -14.21 3.96 -8.36
N GLY A 134 -15.25 3.86 -7.52
CA GLY A 134 -15.18 3.08 -6.28
C GLY A 134 -15.06 1.58 -6.51
N GLN A 135 -15.74 1.03 -7.53
CA GLN A 135 -15.58 -0.38 -7.93
C GLN A 135 -14.17 -0.64 -8.47
N GLN A 136 -13.65 0.24 -9.32
CA GLN A 136 -12.27 0.15 -9.82
C GLN A 136 -11.25 0.17 -8.68
N GLN A 137 -11.44 1.04 -7.68
CA GLN A 137 -10.58 1.09 -6.48
C GLN A 137 -10.62 -0.25 -5.73
N ARG A 138 -11.80 -0.81 -5.49
CA ARG A 138 -11.95 -2.11 -4.81
C ARG A 138 -11.33 -3.25 -5.63
N VAL A 139 -11.46 -3.25 -6.96
CA VAL A 139 -10.77 -4.21 -7.85
C VAL A 139 -9.25 -4.05 -7.78
N SER A 140 -8.74 -2.82 -7.76
CA SER A 140 -7.30 -2.55 -7.60
C SER A 140 -6.78 -3.11 -6.28
N ILE A 141 -7.51 -2.91 -5.19
CA ILE A 141 -7.17 -3.48 -3.87
C ILE A 141 -7.22 -5.02 -3.91
N ALA A 142 -8.29 -5.61 -4.46
CA ALA A 142 -8.42 -7.06 -4.60
C ALA A 142 -7.24 -7.65 -5.38
N ARG A 143 -6.82 -7.02 -6.47
CA ARG A 143 -5.67 -7.43 -7.28
C ARG A 143 -4.37 -7.47 -6.45
N VAL A 144 -4.18 -6.47 -5.59
CA VAL A 144 -3.01 -6.43 -4.70
C VAL A 144 -3.09 -7.55 -3.64
N LEU A 145 -4.25 -7.72 -3.00
CA LEU A 145 -4.44 -8.71 -1.94
C LEU A 145 -4.42 -10.17 -2.46
N THR A 146 -4.81 -10.40 -3.71
CA THR A 146 -4.71 -11.71 -4.39
C THR A 146 -3.27 -12.25 -4.39
N LYS A 147 -2.25 -11.40 -4.40
CA LYS A 147 -0.85 -11.80 -4.29
C LYS A 147 -0.47 -12.35 -2.90
N ARG A 148 -1.34 -12.23 -1.91
CA ARG A 148 -1.11 -12.56 -0.49
C ARG A 148 0.13 -11.87 0.11
N PRO A 149 0.26 -10.54 -0.04
CA PRO A 149 1.40 -9.79 0.46
C PRO A 149 1.49 -9.85 1.99
N LYS A 150 2.72 -9.77 2.51
CA LYS A 150 2.98 -9.66 3.96
C LYS A 150 3.10 -8.21 4.43
N ILE A 151 3.41 -7.30 3.51
CA ILE A 151 3.44 -5.85 3.77
C ILE A 151 2.65 -5.17 2.66
N ILE A 152 1.67 -4.37 3.06
CA ILE A 152 0.85 -3.58 2.15
C ILE A 152 1.22 -2.10 2.33
N PHE A 153 1.55 -1.46 1.24
CA PHE A 153 1.73 -0.02 1.14
C PHE A 153 0.54 0.57 0.40
N ALA A 154 -0.12 1.57 0.96
CA ALA A 154 -1.29 2.18 0.36
C ALA A 154 -1.14 3.70 0.27
N ASP A 155 -1.15 4.20 -0.96
CA ASP A 155 -1.11 5.63 -1.26
C ASP A 155 -2.52 6.13 -1.51
N GLU A 156 -3.08 6.88 -0.55
CA GLU A 156 -4.44 7.44 -0.60
C GLU A 156 -5.50 6.40 -1.03
N PRO A 157 -5.59 5.22 -0.38
CA PRO A 157 -6.42 4.11 -0.86
C PRO A 157 -7.92 4.40 -0.88
N THR A 158 -8.33 5.50 -0.26
CA THR A 158 -9.72 5.92 -0.09
C THR A 158 -10.03 7.29 -0.69
N GLY A 159 -9.06 7.95 -1.33
CA GLY A 159 -9.15 9.35 -1.77
C GLY A 159 -10.27 9.64 -2.78
N ASN A 160 -10.78 8.63 -3.49
CA ASN A 160 -11.85 8.76 -4.48
C ASN A 160 -13.18 8.14 -4.00
N LEU A 161 -13.31 7.84 -2.71
CA LEU A 161 -14.49 7.19 -2.12
C LEU A 161 -15.24 8.16 -1.23
N ASP A 162 -16.55 8.00 -1.14
CA ASP A 162 -17.32 8.63 -0.07
C ASP A 162 -16.93 8.03 1.30
N LYS A 163 -17.29 8.72 2.36
CA LYS A 163 -16.87 8.38 3.73
C LYS A 163 -17.22 6.96 4.14
N GLN A 164 -18.41 6.47 3.81
CA GLN A 164 -18.85 5.13 4.17
C GLN A 164 -18.03 4.06 3.42
N ASN A 165 -17.88 4.21 2.11
CA ASN A 165 -17.07 3.32 1.29
C ASN A 165 -15.60 3.35 1.69
N ALA A 166 -15.07 4.50 2.11
CA ALA A 166 -13.72 4.65 2.62
C ALA A 166 -13.49 3.80 3.89
N TYR A 167 -14.42 3.86 4.85
CA TYR A 167 -14.36 3.04 6.07
C TYR A 167 -14.41 1.53 5.74
N GLU A 168 -15.31 1.10 4.86
CA GLU A 168 -15.43 -0.31 4.45
C GLU A 168 -14.13 -0.84 3.84
N VAL A 169 -13.48 -0.04 3.00
CA VAL A 169 -12.19 -0.42 2.38
C VAL A 169 -11.09 -0.56 3.44
N ILE A 170 -10.99 0.37 4.37
CA ILE A 170 -10.01 0.30 5.46
C ILE A 170 -10.26 -0.91 6.36
N ASP A 171 -11.52 -1.18 6.71
CA ASP A 171 -11.87 -2.33 7.52
C ASP A 171 -11.52 -3.65 6.81
N ALA A 172 -11.80 -3.77 5.51
CA ALA A 172 -11.39 -4.93 4.71
C ALA A 172 -9.86 -5.12 4.66
N LEU A 173 -9.09 -4.04 4.56
CA LEU A 173 -7.63 -4.09 4.64
C LEU A 173 -7.15 -4.53 6.03
N PHE A 174 -7.80 -4.06 7.09
CA PHE A 174 -7.48 -4.44 8.46
C PHE A 174 -7.76 -5.90 8.74
N GLU A 175 -8.92 -6.41 8.29
CA GLU A 175 -9.29 -7.82 8.38
C GLU A 175 -8.25 -8.69 7.65
N TYR A 176 -7.93 -8.34 6.40
CA TYR A 176 -6.90 -9.03 5.66
C TYR A 176 -5.57 -9.08 6.43
N CYS A 177 -5.12 -7.96 7.00
CA CYS A 177 -3.88 -7.90 7.77
C CYS A 177 -3.90 -8.81 9.00
N ASN A 178 -5.04 -8.89 9.69
CA ASN A 178 -5.20 -9.74 10.87
C ASN A 178 -5.15 -11.23 10.50
N GLU A 179 -5.87 -11.64 9.46
CA GLU A 179 -5.95 -13.01 8.99
C GLU A 179 -4.62 -13.53 8.41
N ASN A 180 -3.93 -12.68 7.64
CA ASN A 180 -2.73 -13.09 6.91
C ASN A 180 -1.41 -12.75 7.61
N THR A 181 -1.46 -12.25 8.84
CA THR A 181 -0.29 -11.75 9.58
C THR A 181 0.48 -10.69 8.78
N ALA A 182 -0.25 -9.89 8.01
CA ALA A 182 0.29 -8.82 7.19
C ALA A 182 0.30 -7.48 7.94
N SER A 183 1.13 -6.54 7.49
CA SER A 183 1.18 -5.16 8.00
C SER A 183 0.73 -4.20 6.93
N LEU A 184 0.19 -3.05 7.35
CA LEU A 184 -0.28 -1.99 6.46
C LEU A 184 0.41 -0.68 6.81
N ILE A 185 1.00 -0.04 5.80
CA ILE A 185 1.49 1.33 5.88
C ILE A 185 0.69 2.15 4.87
N THR A 186 -0.08 3.11 5.38
CA THR A 186 -0.92 3.97 4.54
C THR A 186 -0.45 5.41 4.63
N VAL A 187 -0.39 6.10 3.52
CA VAL A 187 -0.29 7.56 3.50
C VAL A 187 -1.65 8.14 3.13
N THR A 188 -2.08 9.16 3.84
CA THR A 188 -3.36 9.82 3.61
C THR A 188 -3.35 11.25 4.12
N HIS A 189 -4.24 12.08 3.56
CA HIS A 189 -4.55 13.41 4.08
C HIS A 189 -5.83 13.40 4.94
N ASP A 190 -6.53 12.26 5.03
CA ASP A 190 -7.72 12.10 5.86
C ASP A 190 -7.35 11.70 7.29
N TYR A 191 -7.42 12.66 8.19
CA TYR A 191 -7.12 12.48 9.62
C TYR A 191 -8.15 11.61 10.35
N GLU A 192 -9.41 11.57 9.91
CA GLU A 192 -10.42 10.71 10.50
C GLU A 192 -10.14 9.24 10.19
N ILE A 193 -9.77 8.94 8.96
CA ILE A 193 -9.33 7.60 8.57
C ILE A 193 -8.05 7.21 9.34
N ALA A 194 -7.09 8.13 9.46
CA ALA A 194 -5.83 7.85 10.13
C ALA A 194 -6.02 7.45 11.61
N ARG A 195 -7.00 7.99 12.31
CA ARG A 195 -7.32 7.64 13.72
C ARG A 195 -7.68 6.17 13.94
N LYS A 196 -8.06 5.42 12.90
CA LYS A 196 -8.33 3.97 13.00
C LYS A 196 -7.06 3.12 13.11
N PHE A 197 -5.90 3.67 12.80
CA PHE A 197 -4.64 2.95 12.76
C PHE A 197 -4.00 2.79 14.14
N HIS A 198 -3.15 1.77 14.31
CA HIS A 198 -2.48 1.51 15.59
C HIS A 198 -1.48 2.61 15.99
N ARG A 199 -0.79 3.17 15.00
CA ARG A 199 0.10 4.32 15.15
C ARG A 199 -0.11 5.27 13.98
N VAL A 200 -0.08 6.54 14.30
CA VAL A 200 -0.16 7.60 13.31
C VAL A 200 1.09 8.46 13.42
N TYR A 201 1.66 8.78 12.29
CA TYR A 201 2.77 9.72 12.18
C TYR A 201 2.39 10.89 11.29
N GLU A 202 2.96 12.03 11.57
CA GLU A 202 2.86 13.20 10.70
C GLU A 202 4.22 13.45 10.01
N LEU A 203 4.22 13.57 8.69
CA LEU A 203 5.37 14.07 7.95
C LEU A 203 5.32 15.61 7.93
N LYS A 204 6.01 16.22 8.90
CA LYS A 204 6.01 17.66 9.16
C LYS A 204 7.43 18.17 9.34
N ASN A 205 7.71 19.38 8.83
CA ASN A 205 9.02 19.98 8.91
C ASN A 205 10.15 19.04 8.44
N LYS A 206 9.88 18.27 7.37
CA LYS A 206 10.82 17.31 6.77
C LYS A 206 11.20 16.12 7.67
N ARG A 207 10.47 15.87 8.73
CA ARG A 207 10.66 14.78 9.68
C ARG A 207 9.38 13.99 9.89
N LEU A 208 9.54 12.74 10.29
CA LEU A 208 8.43 11.88 10.68
C LEU A 208 8.29 11.94 12.20
N VAL A 209 7.20 12.50 12.67
CA VAL A 209 6.91 12.66 14.11
C VAL A 209 5.64 11.91 14.49
N PRO A 210 5.53 11.36 15.71
CA PRO A 210 4.24 10.83 16.18
C PRO A 210 3.15 11.92 16.06
N TRP A 211 1.98 11.52 15.60
CA TRP A 211 0.82 12.41 15.55
C TRP A 211 -0.04 12.15 16.80
N GLU A 212 -0.31 13.20 17.56
CA GLU A 212 -1.12 13.21 18.80
C GLU A 212 -2.59 13.53 18.54
#